data_ac74e9d76a64a4e668c2bff34e00cb57
#
_entry.id   ac74e9d76a64a4e668c2bff34e00cb57
#
_cell.length_a   1.000
_cell.length_b   1.000
_cell.length_c   1.000
_cell.angle_alpha   90.00
_cell.angle_beta   90.00
_cell.angle_gamma   90.00
#
_symmetry.space_group_name_H-M   'P 1'
#
loop_
_entity.id
_entity.type
_entity.pdbx_description
1 polymer ?
#
loop_
_entity_poly.entity_id
_entity_poly.type
_entity_poly.pdbx_seq_one_letter_code
_entity_poly.pdbx_strand_id
1 'polypeptide(L)'
;MFGWIKGKMDNAKERIRIAKEINPKSFRVMAREISELADACSQVCSPESELLQRVERIKSEMEQLTELTRQPEFRKLSVQRKMELRQSLIQSKEQILESMQAAPSPTKLIQ
;
A
#
# COMPACT_ATOMS: atom_id res chain seq x y z
N MET A 1 8.51 -15.13 34.57
CA MET A 1 9.82 -14.55 34.38
C MET A 1 10.40 -14.79 33.00
N PHE A 2 10.38 -16.03 32.55
CA PHE A 2 10.90 -16.33 31.20
C PHE A 2 10.11 -15.64 30.11
N GLY A 3 8.81 -15.45 30.27
CA GLY A 3 7.99 -14.73 29.32
C GLY A 3 8.39 -13.27 29.15
N TRP A 4 8.92 -12.65 30.20
CA TRP A 4 9.39 -11.27 30.16
C TRP A 4 10.64 -11.13 29.28
N ILE A 5 11.59 -12.06 29.44
CA ILE A 5 12.82 -12.05 28.63
C ILE A 5 12.49 -12.33 27.17
N LYS A 6 11.62 -13.30 26.94
CA LYS A 6 11.16 -13.64 25.60
C LYS A 6 10.46 -12.44 24.92
N GLY A 7 9.65 -11.70 25.69
CA GLY A 7 8.99 -10.52 25.21
C GLY A 7 9.96 -9.44 24.75
N LYS A 8 11.06 -9.24 25.49
CA LYS A 8 12.09 -8.27 25.13
C LYS A 8 12.79 -8.65 23.82
N MET A 9 13.09 -9.93 23.64
CA MET A 9 13.73 -10.40 22.41
C MET A 9 12.79 -10.26 21.24
N ASP A 10 11.51 -10.61 21.43
CA ASP A 10 10.50 -10.44 20.39
C ASP A 10 10.33 -8.96 20.02
N ASN A 11 10.38 -8.06 21.00
CA ASN A 11 10.28 -6.62 20.73
C ASN A 11 11.47 -6.12 19.94
N ALA A 12 12.68 -6.62 20.21
CA ALA A 12 13.88 -6.24 19.46
C ALA A 12 13.76 -6.69 18.00
N LYS A 13 13.33 -7.93 17.77
CA LYS A 13 13.10 -8.46 16.42
C LYS A 13 12.00 -7.67 15.72
N GLU A 14 10.95 -7.33 16.43
CA GLU A 14 9.84 -6.54 15.92
C GLU A 14 10.32 -5.15 15.46
N ARG A 15 11.17 -4.50 16.26
CA ARG A 15 11.72 -3.20 15.92
C ARG A 15 12.57 -3.24 14.66
N ILE A 16 13.38 -4.28 14.49
CA ILE A 16 14.20 -4.45 13.30
C ILE A 16 13.31 -4.65 12.08
N ARG A 17 12.29 -5.48 12.20
CA ARG A 17 11.34 -5.73 11.12
C ARG A 17 10.61 -4.45 10.74
N ILE A 18 10.11 -3.71 11.73
CA ILE A 18 9.41 -2.45 11.50
C ILE A 18 10.31 -1.45 10.81
N ALA A 19 11.57 -1.34 11.25
CA ALA A 19 12.52 -0.41 10.65
C ALA A 19 12.73 -0.69 9.17
N LYS A 20 12.74 -1.97 8.77
CA LYS A 20 12.84 -2.35 7.37
C LYS A 20 11.57 -2.03 6.60
N GLU A 21 10.41 -2.23 7.21
CA GLU A 21 9.12 -2.03 6.56
C GLU A 21 8.78 -0.56 6.38
N ILE A 22 9.26 0.32 7.26
CA ILE A 22 8.98 1.76 7.19
C ILE A 22 10.11 2.56 6.54
N ASN A 23 11.07 1.89 5.93
CA ASN A 23 12.13 2.52 5.16
C ASN A 23 11.52 3.25 3.95
N PRO A 24 12.01 4.46 3.60
CA PRO A 24 11.49 5.18 2.43
C PRO A 24 11.51 4.35 1.15
N LYS A 25 12.54 3.54 0.96
CA LYS A 25 12.65 2.66 -0.20
C LYS A 25 11.50 1.65 -0.24
N SER A 26 11.15 1.09 0.91
CA SER A 26 10.03 0.15 1.01
C SER A 26 8.72 0.80 0.61
N PHE A 27 8.47 2.03 1.05
CA PHE A 27 7.29 2.79 0.67
C PHE A 27 7.25 3.04 -0.84
N ARG A 28 8.38 3.39 -1.43
CA ARG A 28 8.42 3.64 -2.88
C ARG A 28 8.16 2.37 -3.69
N VAL A 29 8.68 1.24 -3.24
CA VAL A 29 8.42 -0.05 -3.90
C VAL A 29 6.94 -0.39 -3.82
N MET A 30 6.34 -0.27 -2.64
CA MET A 30 4.91 -0.50 -2.46
C MET A 30 4.06 0.43 -3.31
N ALA A 31 4.40 1.72 -3.31
CA ALA A 31 3.66 2.70 -4.11
C ALA A 31 3.71 2.37 -5.59
N ARG A 32 4.86 1.90 -6.07
CA ARG A 32 5.02 1.48 -7.46
C ARG A 32 4.13 0.28 -7.77
N GLU A 33 4.15 -0.73 -6.91
CA GLU A 33 3.32 -1.92 -7.10
C GLU A 33 1.84 -1.55 -7.17
N ILE A 34 1.41 -0.67 -6.26
CA ILE A 34 0.01 -0.23 -6.21
C ILE A 34 -0.32 0.57 -7.47
N SER A 35 0.58 1.43 -7.93
CA SER A 35 0.38 2.20 -9.16
C SER A 35 0.24 1.28 -10.37
N GLU A 36 1.06 0.24 -10.45
CA GLU A 36 0.99 -0.73 -11.54
C GLU A 36 -0.33 -1.50 -11.52
N LEU A 37 -0.77 -1.91 -10.33
CA LEU A 37 -2.07 -2.56 -10.18
C LEU A 37 -3.20 -1.62 -10.57
N ALA A 38 -3.11 -0.35 -10.18
CA ALA A 38 -4.10 0.65 -10.52
C ALA A 38 -4.16 0.88 -12.03
N ASP A 39 -3.01 0.90 -12.70
CA ASP A 39 -2.98 1.01 -14.15
C ASP A 39 -3.66 -0.18 -14.82
N ALA A 40 -3.35 -1.39 -14.37
CA ALA A 40 -3.97 -2.59 -14.90
C ALA A 40 -5.48 -2.58 -14.67
N CYS A 41 -5.91 -2.15 -13.50
CA CYS A 41 -7.33 -2.04 -13.18
C CYS A 41 -8.03 -1.02 -14.05
N SER A 42 -7.39 0.13 -14.30
CA SER A 42 -7.99 1.19 -15.10
C SER A 42 -8.21 0.77 -16.56
N GLN A 43 -7.40 -0.15 -17.07
CA GLN A 43 -7.54 -0.63 -18.43
C GLN A 43 -8.80 -1.49 -18.63
N VAL A 44 -9.27 -2.12 -17.57
CA VAL A 44 -10.47 -2.98 -17.65
C VAL A 44 -11.72 -2.31 -17.13
N CYS A 45 -11.59 -1.08 -16.58
CA CYS A 45 -12.72 -0.33 -16.07
C CYS A 45 -13.39 0.48 -17.17
N SER A 46 -14.71 0.60 -17.07
CA SER A 46 -15.46 1.52 -17.92
C SER A 46 -15.04 2.98 -17.60
N PRO A 47 -14.92 3.85 -18.62
CA PRO A 47 -14.54 5.25 -18.39
C PRO A 47 -15.48 6.00 -17.46
N GLU A 48 -16.73 5.56 -17.35
CA GLU A 48 -17.74 6.23 -16.53
C GLU A 48 -17.89 5.61 -15.15
N SER A 49 -17.12 4.57 -14.83
CA SER A 49 -17.29 3.86 -13.58
C SER A 49 -16.72 4.63 -12.39
N GLU A 50 -17.37 4.47 -11.24
CA GLU A 50 -16.83 5.00 -9.98
C GLU A 50 -15.51 4.34 -9.63
N LEU A 51 -15.34 3.09 -10.05
CA LEU A 51 -14.11 2.36 -9.82
C LEU A 51 -12.93 3.04 -10.47
N LEU A 52 -13.08 3.51 -11.70
CA LEU A 52 -12.02 4.22 -12.39
C LEU A 52 -11.62 5.48 -11.63
N GLN A 53 -12.60 6.22 -11.09
CA GLN A 53 -12.32 7.42 -10.31
C GLN A 53 -11.53 7.10 -9.05
N ARG A 54 -11.87 5.99 -8.37
CA ARG A 54 -11.14 5.54 -7.19
C ARG A 54 -9.72 5.14 -7.53
N VAL A 55 -9.55 4.42 -8.63
CA VAL A 55 -8.25 3.95 -9.07
C VAL A 55 -7.35 5.14 -9.40
N GLU A 56 -7.87 6.13 -10.10
CA GLU A 56 -7.11 7.33 -10.43
C GLU A 56 -6.73 8.12 -9.19
N ARG A 57 -7.61 8.17 -8.20
CA ARG A 57 -7.30 8.81 -6.92
C ARG A 57 -6.16 8.08 -6.21
N ILE A 58 -6.21 6.77 -6.19
CA ILE A 58 -5.16 5.96 -5.57
C ILE A 58 -3.82 6.20 -6.28
N LYS A 59 -3.81 6.25 -7.59
CA LYS A 59 -2.59 6.55 -8.35
C LYS A 59 -2.02 7.90 -7.97
N SER A 60 -2.86 8.91 -7.88
CA SER A 60 -2.44 10.25 -7.49
C SER A 60 -1.86 10.26 -6.07
N GLU A 61 -2.50 9.54 -5.14
CA GLU A 61 -2.01 9.42 -3.78
C GLU A 61 -0.64 8.72 -3.74
N MET A 62 -0.44 7.71 -4.59
CA MET A 62 0.84 7.01 -4.65
C MET A 62 1.96 7.91 -5.16
N GLU A 63 1.66 8.76 -6.14
CA GLU A 63 2.62 9.75 -6.62
C GLU A 63 2.99 10.74 -5.53
N GLN A 64 1.99 11.22 -4.79
CA GLN A 64 2.21 12.16 -3.68
C GLN A 64 3.05 11.50 -2.59
N LEU A 65 2.77 10.25 -2.28
CA LEU A 65 3.53 9.52 -1.26
C LEU A 65 4.97 9.31 -1.71
N THR A 66 5.18 8.94 -2.95
CA THR A 66 6.53 8.77 -3.50
C THR A 66 7.32 10.07 -3.37
N GLU A 67 6.70 11.18 -3.68
CA GLU A 67 7.32 12.49 -3.55
C GLU A 67 7.63 12.80 -2.08
N LEU A 68 6.70 12.51 -1.19
CA LEU A 68 6.87 12.70 0.25
C LEU A 68 8.08 11.92 0.78
N THR A 69 8.29 10.68 0.31
CA THR A 69 9.43 9.87 0.77
C THR A 69 10.77 10.46 0.38
N ARG A 70 10.80 11.36 -0.59
CA ARG A 70 12.02 12.06 -1.00
C ARG A 70 12.28 13.32 -0.20
N GLN A 71 11.29 13.77 0.58
CA GLN A 71 11.39 14.97 1.38
C GLN A 71 12.00 14.68 2.74
N PRO A 72 12.77 15.65 3.32
CA PRO A 72 13.30 15.47 4.67
C PRO A 72 12.22 15.25 5.72
N GLU A 73 11.03 15.80 5.50
CA GLU A 73 9.90 15.68 6.41
C GLU A 73 9.50 14.24 6.66
N PHE A 74 9.68 13.37 5.67
CA PHE A 74 9.36 11.95 5.83
C PHE A 74 10.18 11.30 6.94
N ARG A 75 11.47 11.65 7.02
CA ARG A 75 12.37 11.11 8.04
C ARG A 75 12.00 11.57 9.44
N LYS A 76 11.34 12.74 9.53
CA LYS A 76 10.93 13.31 10.81
C LYS A 76 9.63 12.73 11.33
N LEU A 77 8.90 11.97 10.49
CA LEU A 77 7.67 11.32 10.93
C LEU A 77 7.98 10.27 11.99
N SER A 78 7.08 10.15 12.97
CA SER A 78 7.20 9.11 13.99
C SER A 78 7.05 7.73 13.37
N VAL A 79 7.57 6.73 14.06
CA VAL A 79 7.41 5.32 13.66
C VAL A 79 5.93 4.99 13.53
N GLN A 80 5.12 5.43 14.48
CA GLN A 80 3.69 5.17 14.46
C GLN A 80 3.04 5.76 13.21
N ARG A 81 3.39 7.00 12.85
CA ARG A 81 2.83 7.65 11.67
C ARG A 81 3.22 6.93 10.40
N LYS A 82 4.47 6.47 10.31
CA LYS A 82 4.93 5.69 9.16
C LYS A 82 4.21 4.36 9.07
N MET A 83 3.93 3.71 10.20
CA MET A 83 3.18 2.47 10.21
C MET A 83 1.74 2.67 9.77
N GLU A 84 1.12 3.78 10.17
CA GLU A 84 -0.22 4.12 9.71
C GLU A 84 -0.25 4.32 8.20
N LEU A 85 0.74 5.01 7.65
CA LEU A 85 0.87 5.20 6.20
C LEU A 85 1.03 3.86 5.49
N ARG A 86 1.86 2.98 6.03
CA ARG A 86 2.06 1.66 5.47
C ARG A 86 0.77 0.86 5.45
N GLN A 87 0.01 0.94 6.55
CA GLN A 87 -1.27 0.25 6.65
C GLN A 87 -2.26 0.79 5.61
N SER A 88 -2.27 2.09 5.39
CA SER A 88 -3.09 2.70 4.34
C SER A 88 -2.72 2.18 2.96
N LEU A 89 -1.42 1.99 2.70
CA LEU A 89 -0.97 1.42 1.42
C LEU A 89 -1.46 -0.01 1.24
N ILE A 90 -1.35 -0.82 2.30
CA ILE A 90 -1.82 -2.19 2.26
C ILE A 90 -3.31 -2.24 1.97
N GLN A 91 -4.09 -1.39 2.63
CA GLN A 91 -5.53 -1.31 2.41
C GLN A 91 -5.86 -0.88 0.98
N SER A 92 -5.13 0.09 0.44
CA SER A 92 -5.33 0.53 -0.94
C SER A 92 -5.06 -0.60 -1.92
N LYS A 93 -4.00 -1.37 -1.69
CA LYS A 93 -3.68 -2.53 -2.52
C LYS A 93 -4.79 -3.56 -2.47
N GLU A 94 -5.29 -3.86 -1.28
CA GLU A 94 -6.38 -4.82 -1.10
C GLU A 94 -7.64 -4.36 -1.80
N GLN A 95 -7.97 -3.07 -1.71
CA GLN A 95 -9.15 -2.53 -2.39
C GLN A 95 -9.06 -2.68 -3.91
N ILE A 96 -7.89 -2.43 -4.47
CA ILE A 96 -7.70 -2.59 -5.92
C ILE A 96 -7.84 -4.06 -6.30
N LEU A 97 -7.22 -4.96 -5.55
CA LEU A 97 -7.30 -6.40 -5.84
C LEU A 97 -8.73 -6.92 -5.73
N GLU A 98 -9.46 -6.49 -4.71
CA GLU A 98 -10.87 -6.86 -4.57
C GLU A 98 -11.71 -6.35 -5.73
N SER A 99 -11.45 -5.12 -6.16
CA SER A 99 -12.15 -4.52 -7.29
C SER A 99 -11.87 -5.28 -8.57
N MET A 100 -10.65 -5.74 -8.78
CA MET A 100 -10.30 -6.53 -9.94
C MET A 100 -10.98 -7.89 -9.93
N GLN A 101 -11.13 -8.50 -8.76
CA GLN A 101 -11.81 -9.78 -8.62
C GLN A 101 -13.31 -9.64 -8.77
N ALA A 102 -13.88 -8.54 -8.33
CA ALA A 102 -15.31 -8.28 -8.42
C ALA A 102 -15.75 -7.87 -9.81
N ALA A 103 -14.82 -7.36 -10.64
CA ALA A 103 -15.14 -6.94 -11.99
C ALA A 103 -15.52 -8.18 -12.82
N PRO A 104 -16.61 -8.09 -13.62
CA PRO A 104 -16.98 -9.23 -14.48
C PRO A 104 -15.86 -9.49 -15.48
N SER A 105 -15.34 -10.71 -15.45
CA SER A 105 -14.32 -11.10 -16.41
C SER A 105 -14.97 -11.42 -17.75
N PRO A 106 -14.24 -11.23 -18.86
CA PRO A 106 -14.75 -11.62 -20.18
C PRO A 106 -15.16 -13.10 -20.26
N THR A 107 -14.53 -13.93 -19.44
CA THR A 107 -14.82 -15.35 -19.39
C THR A 107 -16.24 -15.63 -18.93
N LYS A 108 -16.77 -14.82 -18.03
CA LYS A 108 -18.15 -14.97 -17.57
C LYS A 108 -19.16 -14.59 -18.63
N LEU A 109 -18.80 -13.71 -19.53
CA LEU A 109 -19.70 -13.30 -20.62
C LEU A 109 -19.83 -14.35 -21.66
N ILE A 110 -18.87 -15.23 -21.81
CA ILE A 110 -18.89 -16.31 -22.78
C ILE A 110 -19.76 -17.47 -22.31
N GLN A 111 -19.88 -17.60 -21.02
CA GLN A 111 -20.70 -18.63 -20.41
C GLN A 111 -22.17 -18.18 -20.32
#